data_2487532b3db082ddbb0fe1f9e8b06b48
#
_entry.id   2487532b3db082ddbb0fe1f9e8b06b48
#
_cell.length_a   1.000
_cell.length_b   1.000
_cell.length_c   1.000
_cell.angle_alpha   90.00
_cell.angle_beta   90.00
_cell.angle_gamma   90.00
#
_symmetry.space_group_name_H-M   'P 1'
#
loop_
_entity.id
_entity.type
_entity.pdbx_description
1 polymer ?
#
loop_
_entity_poly.entity_id
_entity_poly.type
_entity_poly.pdbx_seq_one_letter_code
_entity_poly.pdbx_strand_id
1 'polypeptide(L)'
;GFFFSDDDRVQRLEELLAATPRHSPASLAAIQRDVVSPRAARLAARLNDRLAALPGGHPAPRLRDALGGWQGDYAEDSRAPVAFEMLLRHLVPALRDASLSPRGPESQWNFLTTFLLRDVDALPPERREAVLRQAALAAQADYERLGTWGTMHRLRAAHWLVNLPVIGGAFVYADYPTGGSRETPMKTSHGLLDGTPRPANFGSMARHVSDMADPDGNWFTLWGGQDGWLGSAAFMDQVPLWREGRAVRVPMRAATVARDFPRVTRLTPHDSRPVHAAGPAALQRSDAR
;
A
#
# COMPACT_ATOMS: atom_id res chain seq x y z
N GLY A 1 -13.95 -14.55 -14.46
CA GLY A 1 -14.11 -15.36 -13.25
C GLY A 1 -14.62 -14.53 -12.08
N PHE A 2 -15.38 -15.15 -11.19
CA PHE A 2 -16.06 -14.45 -10.10
C PHE A 2 -15.16 -14.20 -8.88
N PHE A 3 -13.92 -14.67 -8.91
CA PHE A 3 -13.01 -14.65 -7.76
C PHE A 3 -11.80 -13.70 -7.94
N PHE A 4 -11.77 -12.93 -9.00
CA PHE A 4 -10.71 -11.95 -9.23
C PHE A 4 -11.08 -10.61 -8.60
N SER A 5 -10.11 -9.99 -7.94
CA SER A 5 -10.22 -8.58 -7.57
C SER A 5 -10.23 -7.71 -8.84
N ASP A 6 -10.80 -6.52 -8.71
CA ASP A 6 -10.81 -5.57 -9.81
C ASP A 6 -9.38 -5.19 -10.24
N ASP A 7 -9.25 -4.81 -11.49
CA ASP A 7 -7.99 -4.56 -12.20
C ASP A 7 -7.50 -3.11 -12.14
N ASP A 8 -7.94 -2.35 -11.16
CA ASP A 8 -7.66 -0.91 -11.00
C ASP A 8 -6.21 -0.53 -11.19
N ARG A 9 -5.31 -1.27 -10.53
CA ARG A 9 -3.87 -1.01 -10.66
C ARG A 9 -3.37 -1.28 -12.07
N VAL A 10 -3.92 -2.28 -12.75
CA VAL A 10 -3.57 -2.59 -14.14
C VAL A 10 -3.99 -1.45 -15.04
N GLN A 11 -5.23 -0.96 -14.92
CA GLN A 11 -5.72 0.18 -15.67
C GLN A 11 -4.84 1.42 -15.46
N ARG A 12 -4.50 1.72 -14.18
CA ARG A 12 -3.63 2.85 -13.89
C ARG A 12 -2.21 2.68 -14.45
N LEU A 13 -1.66 1.48 -14.37
CA LEU A 13 -0.36 1.18 -14.98
C LEU A 13 -0.39 1.31 -16.50
N GLU A 14 -1.45 0.85 -17.16
CA GLU A 14 -1.64 1.03 -18.61
C GLU A 14 -1.69 2.50 -18.99
N GLU A 15 -2.45 3.33 -18.26
CA GLU A 15 -2.49 4.78 -18.45
C GLU A 15 -1.09 5.42 -18.37
N LEU A 16 -0.34 5.07 -17.30
CA LEU A 16 0.98 5.63 -17.04
C LEU A 16 2.02 5.16 -18.07
N LEU A 17 1.94 3.90 -18.50
CA LEU A 17 2.82 3.36 -19.54
C LEU A 17 2.48 3.91 -20.93
N ALA A 18 1.22 4.18 -21.20
CA ALA A 18 0.79 4.78 -22.47
C ALA A 18 1.09 6.28 -22.58
N ALA A 19 1.36 6.96 -21.44
CA ALA A 19 1.60 8.40 -21.42
C ALA A 19 2.86 8.83 -22.18
N THR A 20 3.80 7.92 -22.42
CA THR A 20 5.01 8.17 -23.20
C THR A 20 5.41 6.94 -24.02
N PRO A 21 5.87 7.13 -25.26
CA PRO A 21 6.29 6.02 -26.12
C PRO A 21 7.61 5.36 -25.68
N ARG A 22 8.37 6.01 -24.82
CA ARG A 22 9.65 5.52 -24.31
C ARG A 22 9.79 5.80 -22.83
N HIS A 23 10.11 4.77 -22.07
CA HIS A 23 10.37 4.87 -20.65
C HIS A 23 11.87 4.84 -20.35
N SER A 24 12.27 5.62 -19.35
CA SER A 24 13.59 5.55 -18.72
C SER A 24 13.49 4.82 -17.37
N PRO A 25 14.61 4.38 -16.79
CA PRO A 25 14.61 3.86 -15.42
C PRO A 25 13.96 4.82 -14.40
N ALA A 26 14.20 6.12 -14.56
CA ALA A 26 13.60 7.14 -13.70
C ALA A 26 12.08 7.23 -13.84
N SER A 27 11.54 7.18 -15.08
CA SER A 27 10.09 7.19 -15.29
C SER A 27 9.41 5.93 -14.75
N LEU A 28 10.04 4.75 -14.88
CA LEU A 28 9.52 3.52 -14.29
C LEU A 28 9.56 3.55 -12.75
N ALA A 29 10.62 4.11 -12.17
CA ALA A 29 10.69 4.33 -10.72
C ALA A 29 9.60 5.30 -10.22
N ALA A 30 9.25 6.32 -11.01
CA ALA A 30 8.13 7.21 -10.71
C ALA A 30 6.78 6.49 -10.76
N ILE A 31 6.55 5.63 -11.77
CA ILE A 31 5.33 4.80 -11.89
C ILE A 31 5.17 3.90 -10.65
N GLN A 32 6.25 3.29 -10.15
CA GLN A 32 6.21 2.47 -8.94
C GLN A 32 5.76 3.24 -7.68
N ARG A 33 5.79 4.56 -7.73
CA ARG A 33 5.41 5.47 -6.62
C ARG A 33 4.08 6.18 -6.86
N ASP A 34 3.39 5.91 -7.95
CA ASP A 34 2.09 6.52 -8.21
C ASP A 34 1.06 6.08 -7.17
N VAL A 35 0.35 7.05 -6.63
CA VAL A 35 -0.60 6.90 -5.52
C VAL A 35 -2.04 7.21 -5.93
N VAL A 36 -2.34 7.15 -7.22
CA VAL A 36 -3.67 7.45 -7.76
C VAL A 36 -4.48 6.17 -7.96
N SER A 37 -5.72 6.17 -7.51
CA SER A 37 -6.75 5.16 -7.82
C SER A 37 -7.89 5.79 -8.61
N PRO A 38 -7.93 5.64 -9.93
CA PRO A 38 -9.03 6.16 -10.76
C PRO A 38 -10.39 5.58 -10.37
N ARG A 39 -10.42 4.34 -9.89
CA ARG A 39 -11.65 3.70 -9.42
C ARG A 39 -12.18 4.35 -8.15
N ALA A 40 -11.32 4.62 -7.17
CA ALA A 40 -11.72 5.31 -5.96
C ALA A 40 -12.34 6.68 -6.30
N ALA A 41 -11.73 7.41 -7.23
CA ALA A 41 -12.28 8.66 -7.76
C ALA A 41 -13.67 8.47 -8.37
N ARG A 42 -13.84 7.49 -9.25
CA ARG A 42 -15.14 7.19 -9.88
C ARG A 42 -16.20 6.78 -8.84
N LEU A 43 -15.83 5.96 -7.86
CA LEU A 43 -16.74 5.55 -6.80
C LEU A 43 -17.13 6.72 -5.91
N ALA A 44 -16.18 7.57 -5.53
CA ALA A 44 -16.43 8.78 -4.75
C ALA A 44 -17.38 9.73 -5.48
N ALA A 45 -17.14 10.00 -6.76
CA ALA A 45 -18.02 10.84 -7.58
C ALA A 45 -19.46 10.29 -7.63
N ARG A 46 -19.61 9.00 -7.91
CA ARG A 46 -20.93 8.35 -7.97
C ARG A 46 -21.66 8.32 -6.62
N LEU A 47 -20.96 8.19 -5.51
CA LEU A 47 -21.56 8.31 -4.17
C LEU A 47 -21.97 9.76 -3.89
N ASN A 48 -21.12 10.70 -4.27
CA ASN A 48 -21.40 12.14 -4.11
C ASN A 48 -22.66 12.55 -4.89
N ASP A 49 -22.82 12.05 -6.12
CA ASP A 49 -24.04 12.28 -6.93
C ASP A 49 -25.30 11.71 -6.25
N ARG A 50 -25.22 10.50 -5.66
CA ARG A 50 -26.35 9.91 -4.94
C ARG A 50 -26.73 10.71 -3.70
N LEU A 51 -25.73 11.22 -2.98
CA LEU A 51 -25.95 12.09 -1.83
C LEU A 51 -26.56 13.43 -2.24
N ALA A 52 -26.17 13.99 -3.36
CA ALA A 52 -26.73 15.24 -3.88
C ALA A 52 -28.18 15.08 -4.36
N ALA A 53 -28.54 13.88 -4.82
CA ALA A 53 -29.89 13.55 -5.28
C ALA A 53 -30.90 13.25 -4.13
N LEU A 54 -30.46 13.26 -2.88
CA LEU A 54 -31.35 13.03 -1.73
C LEU A 54 -32.37 14.19 -1.57
N PRO A 55 -33.55 13.92 -1.05
CA PRO A 55 -34.51 14.96 -0.65
C PRO A 55 -33.84 16.00 0.26
N GLY A 56 -33.95 17.28 -0.10
CA GLY A 56 -33.25 18.38 0.60
C GLY A 56 -31.77 18.54 0.25
N GLY A 57 -31.28 17.79 -0.74
CA GLY A 57 -29.93 17.89 -1.25
C GLY A 57 -28.89 17.14 -0.41
N HIS A 58 -27.62 17.42 -0.68
CA HIS A 58 -26.49 16.73 -0.03
C HIS A 58 -26.43 17.05 1.47
N PRO A 59 -26.52 16.03 2.35
CA PRO A 59 -26.64 16.25 3.80
C PRO A 59 -25.36 16.74 4.48
N ALA A 60 -24.20 16.56 3.83
CA ALA A 60 -22.87 16.82 4.39
C ALA A 60 -22.04 17.69 3.41
N PRO A 61 -22.19 19.02 3.44
CA PRO A 61 -21.60 19.91 2.42
C PRO A 61 -20.06 19.87 2.40
N ARG A 62 -19.38 19.77 3.54
CA ARG A 62 -17.91 19.67 3.56
C ARG A 62 -17.40 18.34 3.02
N LEU A 63 -18.14 17.26 3.21
CA LEU A 63 -17.85 15.98 2.59
C LEU A 63 -18.02 16.07 1.07
N ARG A 64 -19.12 16.69 0.60
CA ARG A 64 -19.37 16.97 -0.82
C ARG A 64 -18.21 17.71 -1.46
N ASP A 65 -17.76 18.78 -0.83
CA ASP A 65 -16.71 19.62 -1.36
C ASP A 65 -15.36 18.90 -1.38
N ALA A 66 -15.07 18.07 -0.36
CA ALA A 66 -13.85 17.25 -0.31
C ALA A 66 -13.82 16.14 -1.38
N LEU A 67 -14.98 15.57 -1.70
CA LEU A 67 -15.09 14.53 -2.74
C LEU A 67 -15.29 15.11 -4.14
N GLY A 68 -15.75 16.35 -4.22
CA GLY A 68 -16.01 17.06 -5.47
C GLY A 68 -14.71 17.33 -6.24
N GLY A 69 -14.56 16.66 -7.38
CA GLY A 69 -13.38 16.82 -8.22
C GLY A 69 -12.14 16.03 -7.75
N TRP A 70 -12.24 15.24 -6.68
CA TRP A 70 -11.12 14.38 -6.26
C TRP A 70 -10.78 13.34 -7.34
N GLN A 71 -9.51 13.28 -7.74
CA GLN A 71 -9.02 12.44 -8.82
C GLN A 71 -8.44 11.09 -8.32
N GLY A 72 -8.71 10.70 -7.08
CA GLY A 72 -8.22 9.43 -6.52
C GLY A 72 -6.79 9.50 -5.99
N ASP A 73 -6.26 10.68 -5.75
CA ASP A 73 -4.93 10.88 -5.20
C ASP A 73 -4.89 10.58 -3.70
N TYR A 74 -4.12 9.55 -3.34
CA TYR A 74 -3.84 9.14 -1.97
C TYR A 74 -2.47 9.66 -1.49
N ALA A 75 -2.14 10.91 -1.78
CA ALA A 75 -0.92 11.54 -1.25
C ALA A 75 -1.00 11.72 0.27
N GLU A 76 0.17 11.73 0.91
CA GLU A 76 0.28 11.81 2.39
C GLU A 76 -0.37 13.07 2.97
N ASP A 77 -0.32 14.17 2.25
CA ASP A 77 -0.85 15.49 2.64
C ASP A 77 -2.30 15.72 2.18
N SER A 78 -2.85 14.82 1.36
CA SER A 78 -4.23 14.92 0.87
C SER A 78 -5.23 14.63 1.98
N ARG A 79 -6.34 15.38 1.99
CA ARG A 79 -7.47 15.15 2.91
C ARG A 79 -8.64 14.42 2.25
N ALA A 80 -8.78 14.52 0.93
CA ALA A 80 -9.90 13.89 0.22
C ALA A 80 -9.97 12.36 0.39
N PRO A 81 -8.86 11.60 0.43
CA PRO A 81 -8.90 10.18 0.76
C PRO A 81 -9.55 9.90 2.13
N VAL A 82 -9.30 10.77 3.12
CA VAL A 82 -9.91 10.60 4.47
C VAL A 82 -11.42 10.75 4.38
N ALA A 83 -11.92 11.73 3.64
CA ALA A 83 -13.35 11.91 3.41
C ALA A 83 -13.98 10.67 2.77
N PHE A 84 -13.35 10.13 1.74
CA PHE A 84 -13.81 8.95 1.02
C PHE A 84 -13.80 7.70 1.91
N GLU A 85 -12.69 7.43 2.60
CA GLU A 85 -12.55 6.26 3.46
C GLU A 85 -13.48 6.32 4.67
N MET A 86 -13.74 7.49 5.22
CA MET A 86 -14.74 7.66 6.30
C MET A 86 -16.16 7.45 5.78
N LEU A 87 -16.49 7.89 4.55
CA LEU A 87 -17.76 7.56 3.95
C LEU A 87 -17.96 6.05 3.81
N LEU A 88 -16.94 5.33 3.33
CA LEU A 88 -16.98 3.88 3.21
C LEU A 88 -17.08 3.19 4.58
N ARG A 89 -16.36 3.70 5.58
CA ARG A 89 -16.43 3.19 6.96
C ARG A 89 -17.85 3.13 7.50
N HIS A 90 -18.61 4.17 7.27
CA HIS A 90 -19.98 4.26 7.78
C HIS A 90 -21.00 3.59 6.85
N LEU A 91 -20.80 3.66 5.54
CA LEU A 91 -21.72 3.11 4.55
C LEU A 91 -21.65 1.58 4.47
N VAL A 92 -20.45 1.01 4.41
CA VAL A 92 -20.26 -0.43 4.21
C VAL A 92 -20.93 -1.28 5.30
N PRO A 93 -20.75 -1.02 6.61
CA PRO A 93 -21.44 -1.79 7.65
C PRO A 93 -22.96 -1.61 7.60
N ALA A 94 -23.45 -0.42 7.25
CA ALA A 94 -24.89 -0.13 7.21
C ALA A 94 -25.63 -0.88 6.08
N LEU A 95 -24.92 -1.30 5.05
CA LEU A 95 -25.46 -2.10 3.94
C LEU A 95 -25.49 -3.60 4.26
N ARG A 96 -24.85 -4.02 5.34
CA ARG A 96 -24.74 -5.45 5.67
C ARG A 96 -25.86 -5.86 6.61
N ASP A 97 -26.44 -7.00 6.32
CA ASP A 97 -27.20 -7.71 7.31
C ASP A 97 -26.24 -8.39 8.28
N ALA A 98 -26.35 -8.06 9.56
CA ALA A 98 -25.50 -8.64 10.61
C ALA A 98 -25.57 -10.17 10.67
N SER A 99 -26.63 -10.78 10.14
CA SER A 99 -26.82 -12.23 10.05
C SER A 99 -25.95 -12.90 8.99
N LEU A 100 -25.49 -12.17 7.97
CA LEU A 100 -24.84 -12.73 6.80
C LEU A 100 -23.31 -12.81 6.90
N SER A 101 -22.68 -12.22 7.90
CA SER A 101 -21.24 -12.23 8.03
C SER A 101 -20.74 -12.21 9.46
N PRO A 102 -20.27 -13.38 9.96
CA PRO A 102 -19.57 -13.45 11.24
C PRO A 102 -18.16 -12.80 11.17
N ARG A 103 -17.66 -12.47 9.97
CA ARG A 103 -16.35 -11.80 9.79
C ARG A 103 -16.54 -10.30 9.65
N GLY A 104 -15.62 -9.53 10.24
CA GLY A 104 -15.64 -8.06 10.16
C GLY A 104 -15.61 -7.51 8.73
N PRO A 105 -16.00 -6.25 8.54
CA PRO A 105 -16.02 -5.58 7.24
C PRO A 105 -14.69 -5.64 6.50
N GLU A 106 -13.58 -5.64 7.24
CA GLU A 106 -12.23 -5.60 6.70
C GLU A 106 -11.87 -6.80 5.83
N SER A 107 -12.38 -8.00 6.18
CA SER A 107 -12.06 -9.24 5.45
C SER A 107 -12.75 -9.33 4.08
N GLN A 108 -13.73 -8.45 3.80
CA GLN A 108 -14.53 -8.47 2.58
C GLN A 108 -14.51 -7.14 1.83
N TRP A 109 -13.59 -6.28 2.20
CA TRP A 109 -13.50 -4.93 1.64
C TRP A 109 -13.49 -4.89 0.10
N ASN A 110 -12.65 -5.68 -0.55
CA ASN A 110 -12.57 -5.70 -2.02
C ASN A 110 -13.88 -6.14 -2.68
N PHE A 111 -14.56 -7.10 -2.08
CA PHE A 111 -15.89 -7.53 -2.56
C PHE A 111 -16.96 -6.45 -2.40
N LEU A 112 -16.94 -5.75 -1.27
CA LEU A 112 -17.95 -4.75 -0.95
C LEU A 112 -17.85 -3.53 -1.86
N THR A 113 -16.66 -3.08 -2.20
CA THR A 113 -16.50 -1.93 -3.09
C THR A 113 -16.89 -2.22 -4.52
N THR A 114 -16.73 -3.47 -5.00
CA THR A 114 -17.16 -3.87 -6.34
C THR A 114 -18.68 -3.78 -6.49
N PHE A 115 -19.43 -4.16 -5.46
CA PHE A 115 -20.89 -4.22 -5.51
C PHE A 115 -21.57 -3.11 -4.72
N LEU A 116 -20.82 -2.20 -4.12
CA LEU A 116 -21.34 -1.19 -3.20
C LEU A 116 -22.48 -0.38 -3.78
N LEU A 117 -22.32 0.15 -4.99
CA LEU A 117 -23.36 0.96 -5.64
C LEU A 117 -24.61 0.15 -5.97
N ARG A 118 -24.43 -1.08 -6.44
CA ARG A 118 -25.54 -2.01 -6.68
C ARG A 118 -26.33 -2.27 -5.39
N ASP A 119 -25.63 -2.51 -4.29
CA ASP A 119 -26.23 -2.83 -3.00
C ASP A 119 -26.92 -1.61 -2.39
N VAL A 120 -26.37 -0.40 -2.58
CA VAL A 120 -27.04 0.87 -2.24
C VAL A 120 -28.32 1.03 -3.06
N ASP A 121 -28.24 0.83 -4.37
CA ASP A 121 -29.37 1.04 -5.29
C ASP A 121 -30.49 0.00 -5.10
N ALA A 122 -30.15 -1.19 -4.60
CA ALA A 122 -31.12 -2.26 -4.28
C ALA A 122 -31.92 -2.02 -3.00
N LEU A 123 -31.52 -1.07 -2.15
CA LEU A 123 -32.28 -0.75 -0.95
C LEU A 123 -33.62 -0.08 -1.30
N PRO A 124 -34.69 -0.35 -0.50
CA PRO A 124 -35.92 0.44 -0.57
C PRO A 124 -35.63 1.94 -0.43
N PRO A 125 -36.35 2.82 -1.14
CA PRO A 125 -36.02 4.26 -1.22
C PRO A 125 -35.81 4.92 0.14
N GLU A 126 -36.71 4.70 1.09
CA GLU A 126 -36.63 5.30 2.44
C GLU A 126 -35.39 4.80 3.21
N ARG A 127 -35.12 3.49 3.14
CA ARG A 127 -33.96 2.91 3.80
C ARG A 127 -32.66 3.39 3.15
N ARG A 128 -32.62 3.49 1.82
CA ARG A 128 -31.49 4.03 1.07
C ARG A 128 -31.18 5.47 1.48
N GLU A 129 -32.21 6.32 1.53
CA GLU A 129 -32.05 7.69 2.00
C GLU A 129 -31.48 7.74 3.42
N ALA A 130 -32.08 7.00 4.36
CA ALA A 130 -31.64 6.98 5.74
C ALA A 130 -30.18 6.54 5.89
N VAL A 131 -29.79 5.44 5.22
CA VAL A 131 -28.42 4.91 5.25
C VAL A 131 -27.44 5.90 4.66
N LEU A 132 -27.70 6.45 3.49
CA LEU A 132 -26.83 7.42 2.83
C LEU A 132 -26.67 8.70 3.67
N ARG A 133 -27.76 9.23 4.18
CA ARG A 133 -27.78 10.46 5.00
C ARG A 133 -26.97 10.25 6.29
N GLN A 134 -27.25 9.18 7.01
CA GLN A 134 -26.54 8.86 8.25
C GLN A 134 -25.04 8.65 8.02
N ALA A 135 -24.68 7.86 6.99
CA ALA A 135 -23.28 7.61 6.65
C ALA A 135 -22.53 8.90 6.28
N ALA A 136 -23.16 9.78 5.48
CA ALA A 136 -22.53 11.04 5.08
C ALA A 136 -22.30 12.01 6.24
N LEU A 137 -23.28 12.14 7.14
CA LEU A 137 -23.17 13.00 8.33
C LEU A 137 -22.07 12.50 9.27
N ALA A 138 -22.04 11.19 9.53
CA ALA A 138 -20.99 10.58 10.36
C ALA A 138 -19.60 10.70 9.72
N ALA A 139 -19.52 10.50 8.40
CA ALA A 139 -18.27 10.66 7.66
C ALA A 139 -17.76 12.11 7.69
N GLN A 140 -18.64 13.10 7.57
CA GLN A 140 -18.24 14.50 7.68
C GLN A 140 -17.69 14.82 9.07
N ALA A 141 -18.34 14.33 10.14
CA ALA A 141 -17.85 14.54 11.51
C ALA A 141 -16.46 13.94 11.71
N ASP A 142 -16.23 12.73 11.20
CA ASP A 142 -14.89 12.12 11.23
C ASP A 142 -13.88 12.91 10.38
N TYR A 143 -14.24 13.31 9.17
CA TYR A 143 -13.40 14.10 8.27
C TYR A 143 -12.97 15.45 8.87
N GLU A 144 -13.88 16.12 9.58
CA GLU A 144 -13.58 17.39 10.25
C GLU A 144 -12.59 17.22 11.40
N ARG A 145 -12.68 16.09 12.10
CA ARG A 145 -11.85 15.76 13.25
C ARG A 145 -10.47 15.21 12.86
N LEU A 146 -10.40 14.45 11.77
CA LEU A 146 -9.19 13.75 11.34
C LEU A 146 -8.29 14.64 10.48
N GLY A 147 -7.02 14.30 10.43
CA GLY A 147 -6.00 15.02 9.67
C GLY A 147 -5.92 14.62 8.19
N THR A 148 -4.71 14.57 7.68
CA THR A 148 -4.39 14.14 6.31
C THR A 148 -4.35 12.62 6.18
N TRP A 149 -4.27 12.12 4.94
CA TRP A 149 -4.14 10.70 4.67
C TRP A 149 -2.95 10.08 5.40
N GLY A 150 -1.76 10.67 5.33
CA GLY A 150 -0.57 10.19 6.02
C GLY A 150 -0.66 10.20 7.55
N THR A 151 -1.55 11.01 8.13
CA THR A 151 -1.85 10.92 9.57
C THR A 151 -2.61 9.64 9.90
N MET A 152 -3.53 9.24 9.02
CA MET A 152 -4.38 8.07 9.20
C MET A 152 -3.74 6.78 8.71
N HIS A 153 -2.95 6.86 7.66
CA HIS A 153 -2.34 5.73 6.96
C HIS A 153 -0.83 5.71 7.19
N ARG A 154 -0.36 4.68 7.90
CA ARG A 154 0.99 4.61 8.43
C ARG A 154 1.75 3.43 7.84
N LEU A 155 2.98 3.64 7.40
CA LEU A 155 3.91 2.58 7.04
C LEU A 155 4.78 2.27 8.27
N ARG A 156 4.55 1.09 8.85
CA ARG A 156 5.22 0.65 10.07
C ARG A 156 6.11 -0.56 9.79
N ALA A 157 7.38 -0.46 10.13
CA ALA A 157 8.28 -1.61 10.21
C ALA A 157 8.33 -2.09 11.65
N ALA A 158 7.88 -3.30 11.90
CA ALA A 158 7.85 -3.89 13.22
C ALA A 158 8.15 -5.39 13.17
N HIS A 159 8.80 -5.89 14.19
CA HIS A 159 8.98 -7.34 14.40
C HIS A 159 7.69 -7.96 14.93
N TRP A 160 7.52 -9.28 14.77
CA TRP A 160 6.37 -10.01 15.35
C TRP A 160 6.22 -9.84 16.86
N LEU A 161 7.33 -9.61 17.56
CA LEU A 161 7.35 -9.33 19.01
C LEU A 161 6.66 -8.00 19.38
N VAL A 162 6.26 -7.18 18.43
CA VAL A 162 5.44 -5.98 18.67
C VAL A 162 4.13 -6.29 19.41
N ASN A 163 3.65 -7.52 19.29
CA ASN A 163 2.42 -7.98 19.94
C ASN A 163 2.62 -8.43 21.40
N LEU A 164 3.86 -8.42 21.91
CA LEU A 164 4.11 -8.76 23.31
C LEU A 164 3.61 -7.65 24.24
N PRO A 165 2.87 -8.00 25.30
CA PRO A 165 2.46 -7.03 26.30
C PRO A 165 3.69 -6.32 26.90
N VAL A 166 3.53 -5.03 27.23
CA VAL A 166 4.51 -4.18 27.91
C VAL A 166 5.74 -3.83 27.06
N ILE A 167 6.41 -4.80 26.45
CA ILE A 167 7.69 -4.59 25.72
C ILE A 167 7.53 -4.47 24.21
N GLY A 168 6.36 -4.78 23.67
CA GLY A 168 6.13 -4.82 22.21
C GLY A 168 6.49 -3.52 21.50
N GLY A 169 6.28 -2.37 22.12
CA GLY A 169 6.62 -1.08 21.55
C GLY A 169 8.10 -0.91 21.17
N ALA A 170 9.01 -1.60 21.87
CA ALA A 170 10.45 -1.59 21.56
C ALA A 170 10.79 -2.29 20.22
N PHE A 171 9.86 -3.04 19.67
CA PHE A 171 10.01 -3.76 18.40
C PHE A 171 9.38 -3.03 17.20
N VAL A 172 9.06 -1.76 17.34
CA VAL A 172 8.69 -0.86 16.23
C VAL A 172 9.92 -0.08 15.81
N TYR A 173 10.44 -0.34 14.61
CA TYR A 173 11.68 0.26 14.13
C TYR A 173 11.46 1.49 13.26
N ALA A 174 10.30 1.59 12.65
CA ALA A 174 9.89 2.74 11.86
C ALA A 174 8.36 2.87 11.87
N ASP A 175 7.87 4.10 11.90
CA ASP A 175 6.47 4.45 11.77
C ASP A 175 6.36 5.81 11.08
N TYR A 176 6.01 5.79 9.78
CA TYR A 176 5.99 6.98 8.95
C TYR A 176 4.61 7.18 8.30
N PRO A 177 4.22 8.45 8.03
CA PRO A 177 3.15 8.73 7.08
C PRO A 177 3.45 8.04 5.75
N THR A 178 2.43 7.54 5.07
CA THR A 178 2.60 6.99 3.73
C THR A 178 1.41 7.30 2.85
N GLY A 179 1.70 7.62 1.60
CA GLY A 179 0.72 7.68 0.54
C GLY A 179 0.34 6.29 0.04
N GLY A 180 -0.51 6.29 -0.97
CA GLY A 180 -1.02 5.07 -1.58
C GLY A 180 -2.15 4.42 -0.81
N SER A 181 -2.63 3.32 -1.36
CA SER A 181 -3.77 2.55 -0.89
C SER A 181 -3.62 1.11 -1.38
N ARG A 182 -4.62 0.28 -1.17
CA ARG A 182 -4.64 -1.10 -1.73
C ARG A 182 -4.83 -1.13 -3.25
N GLU A 183 -5.40 -0.07 -3.84
CA GLU A 183 -5.77 0.01 -5.25
C GLU A 183 -4.81 0.90 -6.09
N THR A 184 -3.75 1.42 -5.49
CA THR A 184 -2.76 2.27 -6.17
C THR A 184 -1.55 1.48 -6.66
N PRO A 185 -0.82 1.92 -7.72
CA PRO A 185 0.45 1.33 -8.13
C PRO A 185 1.45 1.18 -6.99
N MET A 186 1.69 2.24 -6.21
CA MET A 186 2.35 2.12 -4.92
C MET A 186 1.40 1.50 -3.90
N LYS A 187 1.35 0.18 -3.88
CA LYS A 187 0.45 -0.54 -2.99
C LYS A 187 0.92 -0.46 -1.54
N THR A 188 0.06 0.14 -0.72
CA THR A 188 0.17 0.20 0.74
C THR A 188 -1.20 -0.16 1.32
N SER A 189 -1.50 -1.46 1.33
CA SER A 189 -2.84 -1.95 1.65
C SER A 189 -3.22 -1.71 3.10
N HIS A 190 -4.47 -1.36 3.27
CA HIS A 190 -5.13 -1.20 4.56
C HIS A 190 -6.51 -1.87 4.52
N GLY A 191 -7.08 -2.19 5.67
CA GLY A 191 -8.47 -2.56 5.81
C GLY A 191 -9.39 -1.33 5.82
N LEU A 192 -10.65 -1.53 6.16
CA LEU A 192 -11.57 -0.43 6.41
C LEU A 192 -11.06 0.34 7.64
N LEU A 193 -10.88 1.64 7.49
CA LEU A 193 -10.39 2.48 8.58
C LEU A 193 -11.46 2.62 9.67
N ASP A 194 -11.04 2.75 10.92
CA ASP A 194 -11.91 2.92 12.08
C ASP A 194 -11.85 4.33 12.69
N GLY A 195 -11.20 5.26 11.99
CA GLY A 195 -11.01 6.62 12.45
C GLY A 195 -9.82 6.80 13.38
N THR A 196 -8.98 5.76 13.51
CA THR A 196 -7.67 5.82 14.17
C THR A 196 -6.54 5.57 13.18
N PRO A 197 -5.32 6.07 13.45
CA PRO A 197 -4.17 5.78 12.60
C PRO A 197 -3.92 4.27 12.52
N ARG A 198 -3.84 3.75 11.29
CA ARG A 198 -3.57 2.33 11.06
C ARG A 198 -2.33 2.12 10.21
N PRO A 199 -1.50 1.12 10.54
CA PRO A 199 -0.42 0.72 9.66
C PRO A 199 -0.96 0.07 8.38
N ALA A 200 -0.27 0.30 7.27
CA ALA A 200 -0.39 -0.54 6.09
C ALA A 200 0.00 -1.97 6.47
N ASN A 201 -0.86 -2.92 6.16
CA ASN A 201 -0.68 -4.32 6.55
C ASN A 201 -0.06 -5.18 5.45
N PHE A 202 0.00 -4.66 4.24
CA PHE A 202 0.61 -5.31 3.08
C PHE A 202 0.99 -4.28 2.02
N GLY A 203 2.10 -4.49 1.32
CA GLY A 203 2.50 -3.56 0.26
C GLY A 203 3.73 -3.99 -0.53
N SER A 204 4.15 -3.11 -1.42
CA SER A 204 5.35 -3.30 -2.24
C SER A 204 6.59 -2.99 -1.43
N MET A 205 7.19 -4.02 -0.84
CA MET A 205 8.36 -3.87 0.04
C MET A 205 9.66 -3.77 -0.75
N ALA A 206 9.76 -4.38 -1.92
CA ALA A 206 10.92 -4.33 -2.80
C ALA A 206 10.58 -3.54 -4.07
N ARG A 207 11.51 -2.71 -4.52
CA ARG A 207 11.44 -2.02 -5.82
C ARG A 207 12.67 -2.36 -6.62
N HIS A 208 12.48 -2.71 -7.87
CA HIS A 208 13.53 -3.06 -8.80
C HIS A 208 13.24 -2.44 -10.16
N VAL A 209 14.26 -1.85 -10.77
CA VAL A 209 14.24 -1.36 -12.14
C VAL A 209 15.51 -1.82 -12.83
N SER A 210 15.39 -2.37 -14.03
CA SER A 210 16.53 -2.77 -14.87
C SER A 210 16.45 -2.08 -16.22
N ASP A 211 17.59 -1.56 -16.68
CA ASP A 211 17.79 -1.16 -18.06
C ASP A 211 18.33 -2.34 -18.84
N MET A 212 17.51 -2.90 -19.73
CA MET A 212 17.90 -4.09 -20.51
C MET A 212 19.00 -3.81 -21.53
N ALA A 213 19.30 -2.54 -21.81
CA ALA A 213 20.42 -2.15 -22.69
C ALA A 213 21.77 -2.07 -21.97
N ASP A 214 21.77 -1.95 -20.63
CA ASP A 214 23.00 -1.88 -19.82
C ASP A 214 22.96 -2.88 -18.67
N PRO A 215 23.81 -3.94 -18.70
CA PRO A 215 23.90 -4.91 -17.61
C PRO A 215 24.24 -4.31 -16.24
N ASP A 216 24.82 -3.11 -16.19
CA ASP A 216 25.09 -2.39 -14.95
C ASP A 216 23.94 -1.44 -14.55
N GLY A 217 22.92 -1.32 -15.38
CA GLY A 217 21.75 -0.47 -15.21
C GLY A 217 20.67 -1.15 -14.37
N ASN A 218 20.98 -1.60 -13.17
CA ASN A 218 20.02 -2.18 -12.25
C ASN A 218 19.95 -1.37 -10.96
N TRP A 219 18.75 -1.11 -10.49
CA TRP A 219 18.49 -0.38 -9.25
C TRP A 219 17.54 -1.18 -8.38
N PHE A 220 17.85 -1.26 -7.10
CA PHE A 220 17.09 -2.05 -6.15
C PHE A 220 17.00 -1.34 -4.81
N THR A 221 15.85 -1.45 -4.13
CA THR A 221 15.68 -0.99 -2.75
C THR A 221 14.64 -1.81 -2.01
N LEU A 222 14.84 -1.96 -0.71
CA LEU A 222 13.95 -2.67 0.20
C LEU A 222 13.33 -1.73 1.23
N TRP A 223 12.14 -2.07 1.68
CA TRP A 223 11.61 -1.60 2.95
C TRP A 223 12.28 -2.40 4.09
N GLY A 224 13.40 -1.90 4.57
CA GLY A 224 14.27 -2.59 5.53
C GLY A 224 15.73 -2.42 5.18
N GLY A 225 16.44 -3.52 5.13
CA GLY A 225 17.83 -3.63 4.72
C GLY A 225 18.15 -5.06 4.28
N GLN A 226 19.43 -5.36 4.04
CA GLN A 226 19.88 -6.68 3.60
C GLN A 226 20.15 -7.66 4.75
N ASP A 227 20.14 -7.17 5.99
CA ASP A 227 20.46 -7.95 7.18
C ASP A 227 19.23 -8.02 8.09
N GLY A 228 18.87 -9.22 8.52
CA GLY A 228 17.80 -9.46 9.50
C GLY A 228 18.26 -9.35 10.95
N TRP A 229 19.52 -9.02 11.20
CA TRP A 229 20.09 -8.98 12.54
C TRP A 229 19.85 -7.62 13.21
N LEU A 230 19.20 -7.63 14.36
CA LEU A 230 18.97 -6.44 15.18
C LEU A 230 20.29 -5.79 15.60
N GLY A 231 20.41 -4.49 15.36
CA GLY A 231 21.64 -3.75 15.65
C GLY A 231 22.67 -3.75 14.54
N SER A 232 22.46 -4.51 13.45
CA SER A 232 23.27 -4.38 12.25
C SER A 232 23.05 -3.02 11.58
N ALA A 233 24.11 -2.41 11.06
CA ALA A 233 24.02 -1.19 10.27
C ALA A 233 23.20 -1.37 8.97
N ALA A 234 23.09 -2.61 8.46
CA ALA A 234 22.35 -2.96 7.26
C ALA A 234 20.92 -3.47 7.53
N PHE A 235 20.43 -3.35 8.77
CA PHE A 235 19.08 -3.82 9.14
C PHE A 235 17.95 -2.93 8.58
N MET A 236 18.12 -1.60 8.62
CA MET A 236 17.12 -0.62 8.21
C MET A 236 17.68 0.48 7.30
N ASP A 237 18.87 0.27 6.75
CA ASP A 237 19.61 1.29 5.99
C ASP A 237 18.96 1.70 4.67
N GLN A 238 18.10 0.87 4.09
CA GLN A 238 17.40 1.17 2.84
C GLN A 238 16.02 1.84 3.04
N VAL A 239 15.51 1.93 4.26
CA VAL A 239 14.22 2.57 4.53
C VAL A 239 14.17 4.03 4.07
N PRO A 240 15.18 4.89 4.34
CA PRO A 240 15.21 6.24 3.81
C PRO A 240 15.20 6.26 2.28
N LEU A 241 16.00 5.40 1.64
CA LEU A 241 16.05 5.30 0.18
C LEU A 241 14.69 4.92 -0.39
N TRP A 242 14.03 3.93 0.20
CA TRP A 242 12.70 3.47 -0.23
C TRP A 242 11.67 4.59 -0.13
N ARG A 243 11.66 5.35 0.96
CA ARG A 243 10.76 6.49 1.19
C ARG A 243 10.98 7.62 0.17
N GLU A 244 12.22 7.96 -0.09
CA GLU A 244 12.61 9.01 -1.02
C GLU A 244 12.50 8.60 -2.49
N GLY A 245 12.25 7.31 -2.77
CA GLY A 245 12.21 6.77 -4.13
C GLY A 245 13.60 6.63 -4.75
N ARG A 246 14.62 6.55 -3.91
CA ARG A 246 16.00 6.25 -4.28
C ARG A 246 16.24 4.75 -4.24
N ALA A 247 17.31 4.32 -4.89
CA ALA A 247 17.69 2.92 -4.94
C ALA A 247 19.22 2.75 -4.98
N VAL A 248 19.67 1.59 -4.57
CA VAL A 248 21.06 1.15 -4.71
C VAL A 248 21.26 0.64 -6.12
N ARG A 249 22.32 1.08 -6.79
CA ARG A 249 22.74 0.50 -8.07
C ARG A 249 23.42 -0.84 -7.83
N VAL A 250 23.03 -1.85 -8.60
CA VAL A 250 23.54 -3.22 -8.52
C VAL A 250 24.12 -3.60 -9.89
N PRO A 251 25.41 -3.27 -10.16
CA PRO A 251 26.04 -3.59 -11.41
C PRO A 251 26.29 -5.10 -11.54
N MET A 252 26.33 -5.60 -12.78
CA MET A 252 26.57 -7.01 -13.07
C MET A 252 27.92 -7.30 -13.75
N ARG A 253 28.56 -6.29 -14.37
CA ARG A 253 29.88 -6.48 -14.96
C ARG A 253 30.94 -6.67 -13.87
N ALA A 254 31.75 -7.73 -13.96
CA ALA A 254 32.74 -8.05 -12.95
C ALA A 254 33.69 -6.88 -12.61
N ALA A 255 34.13 -6.11 -13.63
CA ALA A 255 35.01 -4.96 -13.43
C ALA A 255 34.32 -3.84 -12.63
N THR A 256 33.02 -3.59 -12.91
CA THR A 256 32.22 -2.59 -12.19
C THR A 256 31.96 -3.05 -10.75
N VAL A 257 31.61 -4.33 -10.56
CA VAL A 257 31.42 -4.91 -9.23
C VAL A 257 32.70 -4.80 -8.40
N ALA A 258 33.86 -5.17 -8.95
CA ALA A 258 35.14 -5.11 -8.23
C ALA A 258 35.52 -3.67 -7.83
N ARG A 259 35.17 -2.67 -8.66
CA ARG A 259 35.42 -1.26 -8.37
C ARG A 259 34.46 -0.72 -7.29
N ASP A 260 33.16 -0.98 -7.45
CA ASP A 260 32.12 -0.36 -6.64
C ASP A 260 31.90 -1.10 -5.31
N PHE A 261 32.27 -2.39 -5.24
CA PHE A 261 32.15 -3.25 -4.06
C PHE A 261 33.49 -3.89 -3.69
N PRO A 262 34.43 -3.13 -3.12
CA PRO A 262 35.81 -3.63 -2.86
C PRO A 262 35.91 -4.64 -1.71
N ARG A 263 34.86 -4.74 -0.89
CA ARG A 263 34.83 -5.74 0.19
C ARG A 263 34.46 -7.10 -0.39
N VAL A 264 35.37 -8.06 -0.27
CA VAL A 264 35.24 -9.41 -0.83
C VAL A 264 35.28 -10.43 0.29
N THR A 265 34.30 -11.30 0.37
CA THR A 265 34.33 -12.52 1.17
C THR A 265 34.56 -13.70 0.24
N ARG A 266 35.67 -14.44 0.46
CA ARG A 266 35.96 -15.64 -0.30
C ARG A 266 35.49 -16.86 0.49
N LEU A 267 34.60 -17.64 -0.11
CA LEU A 267 34.17 -18.92 0.43
C LEU A 267 35.11 -20.00 -0.19
N THR A 268 35.81 -20.71 0.66
CA THR A 268 36.65 -21.85 0.22
C THR A 268 36.08 -23.14 0.82
N PRO A 269 36.03 -24.26 0.05
CA PRO A 269 35.63 -25.54 0.61
C PRO A 269 36.50 -25.88 1.81
N HIS A 270 35.89 -26.32 2.90
CA HIS A 270 36.63 -26.86 4.03
C HIS A 270 37.04 -28.29 3.68
N ASP A 271 38.33 -28.51 3.52
CA ASP A 271 39.00 -29.77 3.17
C ASP A 271 38.38 -30.61 2.04
N SER A 272 39.23 -30.94 1.08
CA SER A 272 38.96 -31.79 -0.07
C SER A 272 38.80 -33.27 0.30
N ARG A 273 38.03 -33.61 1.30
CA ARG A 273 37.53 -34.98 1.38
C ARG A 273 36.48 -35.15 0.31
N PRO A 274 36.56 -36.18 -0.52
CA PRO A 274 35.54 -36.44 -1.52
C PRO A 274 34.22 -36.58 -0.81
N VAL A 275 33.28 -35.65 -1.09
CA VAL A 275 31.89 -35.77 -0.66
C VAL A 275 31.35 -36.99 -1.41
N HIS A 276 31.20 -38.11 -0.72
CA HIS A 276 30.44 -39.22 -1.25
C HIS A 276 29.06 -38.66 -1.60
N ALA A 277 28.72 -38.74 -2.88
CA ALA A 277 27.47 -38.28 -3.43
C ALA A 277 26.32 -39.10 -2.84
N ALA A 278 25.71 -38.58 -1.76
CA ALA A 278 24.40 -38.96 -1.29
C ALA A 278 24.01 -38.08 -0.09
N GLY A 279 23.26 -37.00 -0.33
CA GLY A 279 22.61 -36.22 0.71
C GLY A 279 22.49 -34.74 0.33
N PRO A 280 21.42 -34.04 0.77
CA PRO A 280 21.27 -32.63 0.50
C PRO A 280 22.44 -31.83 1.10
N ALA A 281 23.00 -30.93 0.34
CA ALA A 281 24.14 -30.11 0.70
C ALA A 281 23.94 -29.43 2.06
N ALA A 282 24.80 -29.80 3.02
CA ALA A 282 24.93 -29.09 4.27
C ALA A 282 25.50 -27.70 4.00
N LEU A 283 24.83 -26.65 4.38
CA LEU A 283 25.33 -25.29 4.43
C LEU A 283 26.55 -25.23 5.33
N GLN A 284 27.74 -25.14 4.73
CA GLN A 284 28.96 -24.96 5.49
C GLN A 284 29.09 -23.52 5.96
N ARG A 285 29.30 -23.33 7.25
CA ARG A 285 29.58 -22.03 7.85
C ARG A 285 30.96 -21.53 7.41
N SER A 286 31.05 -20.30 6.94
CA SER A 286 32.31 -19.63 6.72
C SER A 286 32.89 -19.15 8.07
N ASP A 287 34.05 -19.58 8.45
CA ASP A 287 34.79 -18.89 9.50
C ASP A 287 35.32 -17.58 8.94
N ALA A 288 34.63 -16.48 9.27
CA ALA A 288 35.15 -15.15 9.06
C ALA A 288 36.19 -14.86 10.16
N ARG A 289 37.42 -14.71 9.77
CA ARG A 289 38.45 -14.06 10.58
C ARG A 289 38.62 -12.62 10.17
#